data_45917c9dfe745027a40aaec2f8d0f73b
#
_entry.id   45917c9dfe745027a40aaec2f8d0f73b
#
_cell.length_a   1.000
_cell.length_b   1.000
_cell.length_c   1.000
_cell.angle_alpha   90.00
_cell.angle_beta   90.00
_cell.angle_gamma   90.00
#
_symmetry.space_group_name_H-M   'P 1'
#
loop_
_entity.id
_entity.type
_entity.pdbx_description
1 polymer ?
#
loop_
_entity_poly.entity_id
_entity_poly.type
_entity_poly.pdbx_seq_one_letter_code
_entity_poly.pdbx_strand_id
1 'polypeptide(L)'
;MSVREKLKALGLELPEAPSPKGDYVPVTIHGGVAYVSGQVCRQGDHVITGPVTDQTLPSLVNEAGQTCVLRALSVLDQAVGLENVERILFVRGFVLGGEGFQGFSRVVDGASQLLIELFGERGRHARSAVGVAGLPGNGLLELELTAVVT
;
A
#
# COMPACT_ATOMS: atom_id res chain seq x y z
N MET A 1 -14.61 15.82 4.37
CA MET A 1 -13.17 16.03 4.57
C MET A 1 -12.40 15.51 3.37
N SER A 2 -11.39 16.24 2.93
CA SER A 2 -10.47 15.76 1.90
C SER A 2 -9.60 14.61 2.43
N VAL A 3 -8.95 13.89 1.51
CA VAL A 3 -8.01 12.83 1.90
C VAL A 3 -6.88 13.40 2.75
N ARG A 4 -6.35 14.58 2.39
CA ARG A 4 -5.29 15.24 3.18
C ARG A 4 -5.75 15.59 4.60
N GLU A 5 -6.98 16.07 4.74
CA GLU A 5 -7.55 16.36 6.06
C GLU A 5 -7.72 15.09 6.89
N LYS A 6 -8.17 14.01 6.26
CA LYS A 6 -8.32 12.71 6.94
C LYS A 6 -6.97 12.14 7.37
N LEU A 7 -5.94 12.23 6.53
CA LEU A 7 -4.58 11.85 6.91
C LEU A 7 -4.13 12.59 8.14
N LYS A 8 -4.29 13.92 8.15
CA LYS A 8 -3.92 14.77 9.28
C LYS A 8 -4.67 14.37 10.55
N ALA A 9 -5.98 14.15 10.43
CA ALA A 9 -6.82 13.74 11.56
C ALA A 9 -6.38 12.40 12.16
N LEU A 10 -5.82 11.50 11.34
CA LEU A 10 -5.29 10.21 11.77
C LEU A 10 -3.84 10.30 12.29
N GLY A 11 -3.22 11.47 12.23
CA GLY A 11 -1.82 11.63 12.59
C GLY A 11 -0.85 11.01 11.59
N LEU A 12 -1.27 10.85 10.34
CA LEU A 12 -0.48 10.24 9.29
C LEU A 12 0.05 11.29 8.32
N GLU A 13 1.28 11.08 7.84
CA GLU A 13 1.92 11.93 6.86
C GLU A 13 2.36 11.09 5.67
N LEU A 14 2.23 11.65 4.45
CA LEU A 14 2.78 11.01 3.28
C LEU A 14 4.31 11.10 3.34
N PRO A 15 5.02 9.99 3.10
CA PRO A 15 6.47 10.02 2.98
C PRO A 15 6.88 10.73 1.69
N GLU A 16 8.17 11.02 1.56
CA GLU A 16 8.74 11.40 0.28
C GLU A 16 8.48 10.29 -0.73
N ALA A 17 8.06 10.64 -1.94
CA ALA A 17 7.75 9.66 -2.97
C ALA A 17 9.01 8.82 -3.29
N PRO A 18 8.91 7.48 -3.23
CA PRO A 18 10.07 6.63 -3.43
C PRO A 18 10.58 6.70 -4.87
N SER A 19 11.91 6.64 -5.01
CA SER A 19 12.56 6.52 -6.32
C SER A 19 12.63 5.05 -6.74
N PRO A 20 12.40 4.73 -8.02
CA PRO A 20 12.54 3.37 -8.51
C PRO A 20 13.96 2.84 -8.32
N LYS A 21 14.08 1.57 -7.93
CA LYS A 21 15.37 0.88 -7.76
C LYS A 21 15.68 -0.04 -8.93
N GLY A 22 15.10 0.20 -10.09
CA GLY A 22 15.31 -0.59 -11.27
C GLY A 22 14.91 0.20 -12.51
N ASP A 23 14.89 -0.47 -13.64
CA ASP A 23 14.54 0.15 -14.92
C ASP A 23 13.03 0.13 -15.12
N TYR A 24 12.34 0.96 -14.34
CA TYR A 24 10.89 1.14 -14.40
C TYR A 24 10.52 2.49 -13.80
N VAL A 25 9.27 2.89 -13.93
CA VAL A 25 8.72 4.13 -13.36
C VAL A 25 7.79 3.80 -12.19
N PRO A 26 7.63 4.73 -11.22
CA PRO A 26 6.79 4.45 -10.05
C PRO A 26 5.30 4.36 -10.37
N VAL A 27 4.86 5.01 -11.46
CA VAL A 27 3.46 4.99 -11.88
C VAL A 27 3.37 5.18 -13.39
N THR A 28 2.42 4.49 -14.01
CA THR A 28 2.03 4.75 -15.39
C THR A 28 0.56 5.12 -15.42
N ILE A 29 0.20 6.07 -16.28
CA ILE A 29 -1.18 6.56 -16.39
C ILE A 29 -1.61 6.49 -17.85
N HIS A 30 -2.77 5.90 -18.09
CA HIS A 30 -3.36 5.82 -19.41
C HIS A 30 -4.88 5.79 -19.29
N GLY A 31 -5.56 6.62 -20.08
CA GLY A 31 -7.02 6.64 -20.09
C GLY A 31 -7.65 6.93 -18.73
N GLY A 32 -7.01 7.76 -17.91
CA GLY A 32 -7.52 8.09 -16.57
C GLY A 32 -7.27 7.00 -15.52
N VAL A 33 -6.46 5.98 -15.83
CA VAL A 33 -6.13 4.92 -14.88
C VAL A 33 -4.65 4.96 -14.56
N ALA A 34 -4.33 5.00 -13.28
CA ALA A 34 -2.96 5.00 -12.76
C ALA A 34 -2.62 3.62 -12.19
N TYR A 35 -1.48 3.09 -12.62
CA TYR A 35 -0.93 1.82 -12.14
C TYR A 35 0.31 2.13 -11.32
N VAL A 36 0.23 1.96 -10.01
CA VAL A 36 1.34 2.24 -9.09
C VAL A 36 2.20 0.98 -8.93
N SER A 37 3.49 1.12 -9.14
CA SER A 37 4.47 0.04 -8.95
C SER A 37 4.46 -0.46 -7.50
N GLY A 38 4.87 -1.70 -7.30
CA GLY A 38 4.90 -2.34 -5.98
C GLY A 38 5.66 -1.51 -4.95
N GLN A 39 5.05 -1.38 -3.78
CA GLN A 39 5.61 -0.65 -2.63
C GLN A 39 5.78 -1.61 -1.46
N VAL A 40 7.03 -1.81 -1.04
CA VAL A 40 7.36 -2.59 0.15
C VAL A 40 7.12 -1.72 1.39
N CYS A 41 6.86 -2.35 2.52
CA CYS A 41 6.62 -1.66 3.79
C CYS A 41 7.93 -1.10 4.38
N ARG A 42 8.46 -0.08 3.73
CA ARG A 42 9.69 0.61 4.09
C ARG A 42 9.38 1.99 4.67
N GLN A 43 9.99 2.27 5.81
CA GLN A 43 9.93 3.57 6.49
C GLN A 43 11.35 4.16 6.52
N GLY A 44 11.64 5.12 5.62
CA GLY A 44 13.00 5.62 5.47
C GLY A 44 13.97 4.50 5.10
N ASP A 45 14.96 4.23 5.93
CA ASP A 45 15.92 3.14 5.73
C ASP A 45 15.50 1.83 6.38
N HIS A 46 14.37 1.83 7.09
CA HIS A 46 13.89 0.66 7.83
C HIS A 46 12.78 -0.07 7.09
N VAL A 47 12.95 -1.38 6.90
CA VAL A 47 11.89 -2.24 6.35
C VAL A 47 11.25 -3.02 7.50
N ILE A 48 9.93 -3.03 7.53
CA ILE A 48 9.20 -3.91 8.44
C ILE A 48 9.32 -5.32 7.88
N THR A 49 10.06 -6.20 8.56
CA THR A 49 10.41 -7.49 8.00
C THR A 49 9.42 -8.59 8.35
N GLY A 50 9.30 -9.55 7.43
CA GLY A 50 8.69 -10.85 7.67
C GLY A 50 9.74 -11.86 8.12
N PRO A 51 9.37 -13.16 8.12
CA PRO A 51 8.07 -13.66 7.72
C PRO A 51 6.99 -13.39 8.77
N VAL A 52 5.77 -13.17 8.30
CA VAL A 52 4.62 -13.05 9.20
C VAL A 52 4.14 -14.47 9.58
N THR A 53 3.74 -14.62 10.82
CA THR A 53 3.18 -15.87 11.36
C THR A 53 1.93 -15.53 12.18
N ASP A 54 1.25 -16.56 12.69
CA ASP A 54 0.11 -16.36 13.60
C ASP A 54 0.52 -15.71 14.92
N GLN A 55 1.83 -15.66 15.21
CA GLN A 55 2.38 -15.03 16.42
C GLN A 55 2.78 -13.57 16.20
N THR A 56 2.79 -13.09 14.97
CA THR A 56 3.15 -11.71 14.66
C THR A 56 2.10 -10.77 15.24
N LEU A 57 2.55 -9.69 15.91
CA LEU A 57 1.64 -8.72 16.52
C LEU A 57 0.74 -8.07 15.46
N PRO A 58 -0.58 -8.03 15.68
CA PRO A 58 -1.49 -7.35 14.75
C PRO A 58 -1.13 -5.88 14.51
N SER A 59 -0.59 -5.17 15.50
CA SER A 59 -0.14 -3.79 15.34
C SER A 59 0.98 -3.66 14.32
N LEU A 60 1.91 -4.61 14.28
CA LEU A 60 3.01 -4.61 13.31
C LEU A 60 2.49 -4.88 11.90
N VAL A 61 1.57 -5.82 11.76
CA VAL A 61 0.93 -6.15 10.48
C VAL A 61 0.17 -4.93 9.94
N ASN A 62 -0.59 -4.24 10.80
CA ASN A 62 -1.31 -3.02 10.40
C ASN A 62 -0.36 -1.90 10.01
N GLU A 63 0.73 -1.73 10.74
CA GLU A 63 1.75 -0.72 10.41
C GLU A 63 2.38 -0.99 9.05
N ALA A 64 2.66 -2.25 8.72
CA ALA A 64 3.17 -2.64 7.40
C ALA A 64 2.18 -2.26 6.30
N GLY A 65 0.89 -2.56 6.48
CA GLY A 65 -0.16 -2.21 5.53
C GLY A 65 -0.29 -0.70 5.33
N GLN A 66 -0.31 0.05 6.41
CA GLN A 66 -0.38 1.52 6.35
C GLN A 66 0.84 2.10 5.64
N THR A 67 2.02 1.59 5.93
CA THR A 67 3.26 2.05 5.30
C THR A 67 3.22 1.87 3.79
N CYS A 68 2.78 0.71 3.31
CA CYS A 68 2.63 0.44 1.88
C CYS A 68 1.64 1.41 1.23
N VAL A 69 0.48 1.64 1.86
CA VAL A 69 -0.54 2.57 1.35
C VAL A 69 0.01 3.99 1.27
N LEU A 70 0.66 4.47 2.32
CA LEU A 70 1.19 5.84 2.35
C LEU A 70 2.25 6.04 1.25
N ARG A 71 3.08 5.03 0.99
CA ARG A 71 4.07 5.09 -0.09
C ARG A 71 3.38 5.14 -1.46
N ALA A 72 2.37 4.31 -1.68
CA ALA A 72 1.60 4.31 -2.93
C ALA A 72 0.89 5.66 -3.15
N LEU A 73 0.30 6.21 -2.08
CA LEU A 73 -0.37 7.52 -2.15
C LEU A 73 0.62 8.65 -2.39
N SER A 74 1.84 8.57 -1.86
CA SER A 74 2.87 9.58 -2.13
C SER A 74 3.29 9.59 -3.59
N VAL A 75 3.33 8.42 -4.24
CA VAL A 75 3.58 8.30 -5.68
C VAL A 75 2.46 8.98 -6.47
N LEU A 76 1.20 8.70 -6.13
CA LEU A 76 0.05 9.32 -6.79
C LEU A 76 0.01 10.83 -6.56
N ASP A 77 0.32 11.27 -5.34
CA ASP A 77 0.36 12.70 -5.01
C ASP A 77 1.39 13.45 -5.86
N GLN A 78 2.59 12.88 -6.00
CA GLN A 78 3.63 13.48 -6.83
C GLN A 78 3.24 13.52 -8.31
N ALA A 79 2.55 12.48 -8.79
CA ALA A 79 2.21 12.35 -10.20
C ALA A 79 1.03 13.24 -10.62
N VAL A 80 -0.03 13.28 -9.83
CA VAL A 80 -1.30 13.94 -10.22
C VAL A 80 -1.88 14.86 -9.14
N GLY A 81 -1.39 14.77 -7.92
CA GLY A 81 -2.04 15.41 -6.76
C GLY A 81 -3.07 14.46 -6.14
N LEU A 82 -3.04 14.36 -4.81
CA LEU A 82 -3.89 13.44 -4.07
C LEU A 82 -5.38 13.75 -4.27
N GLU A 83 -5.72 15.03 -4.44
CA GLU A 83 -7.09 15.51 -4.70
C GLU A 83 -7.64 15.04 -6.05
N ASN A 84 -6.78 14.62 -6.96
CA ASN A 84 -7.16 14.12 -8.29
C ASN A 84 -7.26 12.61 -8.36
N VAL A 85 -7.09 11.92 -7.23
CA VAL A 85 -7.36 10.48 -7.13
C VAL A 85 -8.85 10.31 -6.86
N GLU A 86 -9.57 9.80 -7.87
CA GLU A 86 -11.02 9.69 -7.78
C GLU A 86 -11.48 8.42 -7.09
N ARG A 87 -10.82 7.30 -7.38
CA ARG A 87 -11.26 6.00 -6.87
C ARG A 87 -10.12 4.99 -6.88
N ILE A 88 -10.07 4.15 -5.86
CA ILE A 88 -9.18 2.99 -5.82
C ILE A 88 -9.91 1.83 -6.50
N LEU A 89 -9.27 1.21 -7.50
CA LEU A 89 -9.88 0.12 -8.26
C LEU A 89 -9.43 -1.25 -7.80
N PHE A 90 -8.13 -1.43 -7.60
CA PHE A 90 -7.57 -2.74 -7.32
C PHE A 90 -6.33 -2.63 -6.43
N VAL A 91 -6.20 -3.59 -5.52
CA VAL A 91 -5.03 -3.73 -4.65
C VAL A 91 -4.55 -5.18 -4.75
N ARG A 92 -3.24 -5.36 -5.00
CA ARG A 92 -2.58 -6.66 -4.86
C ARG A 92 -1.63 -6.60 -3.68
N GLY A 93 -1.84 -7.50 -2.73
CA GLY A 93 -0.97 -7.65 -1.58
C GLY A 93 -0.15 -8.92 -1.69
N PHE A 94 1.17 -8.79 -1.55
CA PHE A 94 2.13 -9.89 -1.56
C PHE A 94 2.70 -10.03 -0.16
N VAL A 95 2.47 -11.17 0.46
CA VAL A 95 2.80 -11.40 1.87
C VAL A 95 3.94 -12.39 1.99
N LEU A 96 5.00 -12.00 2.70
CA LEU A 96 6.07 -12.92 3.08
C LEU A 96 5.63 -13.66 4.34
N GLY A 97 4.98 -14.81 4.16
CA GLY A 97 4.50 -15.64 5.25
C GLY A 97 5.52 -16.69 5.67
N GLY A 98 5.50 -17.04 6.94
CA GLY A 98 6.25 -18.17 7.46
C GLY A 98 5.68 -19.49 6.95
N GLU A 99 6.39 -20.58 7.21
CA GLU A 99 5.98 -21.92 6.79
C GLU A 99 4.56 -22.22 7.27
N GLY A 100 3.70 -22.60 6.33
CA GLY A 100 2.30 -22.96 6.62
C GLY A 100 1.36 -21.80 6.88
N PHE A 101 1.85 -20.56 6.88
CA PHE A 101 0.98 -19.39 7.10
C PHE A 101 0.03 -19.20 5.91
N GLN A 102 -1.27 -19.03 6.19
CA GLN A 102 -2.31 -18.87 5.18
C GLN A 102 -3.14 -17.58 5.37
N GLY A 103 -2.85 -16.79 6.39
CA GLY A 103 -3.61 -15.59 6.73
C GLY A 103 -3.34 -14.36 5.85
N PHE A 104 -3.11 -14.55 4.56
CA PHE A 104 -2.72 -13.48 3.64
C PHE A 104 -3.77 -12.37 3.54
N SER A 105 -5.04 -12.74 3.47
CA SER A 105 -6.14 -11.78 3.40
C SER A 105 -6.14 -10.87 4.64
N ARG A 106 -5.99 -11.45 5.82
CA ARG A 106 -5.95 -10.70 7.08
C ARG A 106 -4.78 -9.72 7.11
N VAL A 107 -3.63 -10.11 6.58
CA VAL A 107 -2.45 -9.24 6.55
C VAL A 107 -2.69 -7.99 5.71
N VAL A 108 -3.42 -8.11 4.61
CA VAL A 108 -3.68 -6.99 3.70
C VAL A 108 -4.85 -6.12 4.17
N ASP A 109 -5.68 -6.60 5.11
CA ASP A 109 -6.85 -5.87 5.60
C ASP A 109 -6.52 -4.49 6.16
N GLY A 110 -5.40 -4.33 6.84
CA GLY A 110 -4.99 -3.02 7.38
C GLY A 110 -4.80 -1.98 6.29
N ALA A 111 -4.22 -2.38 5.16
CA ALA A 111 -4.07 -1.51 4.00
C ALA A 111 -5.43 -1.14 3.40
N SER A 112 -6.31 -2.13 3.21
CA SER A 112 -7.65 -1.91 2.67
C SER A 112 -8.48 -1.00 3.57
N GLN A 113 -8.43 -1.19 4.87
CA GLN A 113 -9.17 -0.38 5.83
C GLN A 113 -8.71 1.08 5.78
N LEU A 114 -7.41 1.34 5.67
CA LEU A 114 -6.91 2.70 5.55
C LEU A 114 -7.41 3.38 4.27
N LEU A 115 -7.37 2.67 3.14
CA LEU A 115 -7.89 3.20 1.88
C LEU A 115 -9.38 3.55 1.97
N ILE A 116 -10.17 2.70 2.60
CA ILE A 116 -11.61 2.96 2.79
C ILE A 116 -11.82 4.14 3.74
N GLU A 117 -11.04 4.23 4.80
CA GLU A 117 -11.14 5.36 5.74
C GLU A 117 -10.79 6.68 5.07
N LEU A 118 -9.77 6.71 4.21
CA LEU A 118 -9.34 7.91 3.52
C LEU A 118 -10.28 8.34 2.39
N PHE A 119 -10.77 7.38 1.60
CA PHE A 119 -11.55 7.65 0.39
C PHE A 119 -13.05 7.35 0.52
N GLY A 120 -13.49 6.74 1.61
CA GLY A 120 -14.89 6.32 1.76
C GLY A 120 -15.27 5.25 0.75
N GLU A 121 -16.45 5.34 0.16
CA GLU A 121 -16.89 4.37 -0.86
C GLU A 121 -15.96 4.31 -2.07
N ARG A 122 -15.30 5.42 -2.39
CA ARG A 122 -14.32 5.47 -3.49
C ARG A 122 -13.04 4.69 -3.16
N GLY A 123 -12.83 4.35 -1.90
CA GLY A 123 -11.71 3.51 -1.45
C GLY A 123 -12.00 2.02 -1.50
N ARG A 124 -13.25 1.62 -1.70
CA ARG A 124 -13.62 0.20 -1.79
C ARG A 124 -13.18 -0.35 -3.15
N HIS A 125 -12.33 -1.36 -3.10
CA HIS A 125 -11.59 -1.87 -4.23
C HIS A 125 -11.72 -3.39 -4.34
N ALA A 126 -11.47 -3.94 -5.52
CA ALA A 126 -11.24 -5.36 -5.69
C ALA A 126 -9.81 -5.70 -5.26
N ARG A 127 -9.55 -6.94 -4.85
CA ARG A 127 -8.27 -7.27 -4.22
C ARG A 127 -7.85 -8.72 -4.45
N SER A 128 -6.53 -8.93 -4.52
CA SER A 128 -5.90 -10.23 -4.33
C SER A 128 -4.88 -10.12 -3.21
N ALA A 129 -4.78 -11.17 -2.40
CA ALA A 129 -3.79 -11.28 -1.33
C ALA A 129 -3.18 -12.68 -1.41
N VAL A 130 -1.88 -12.75 -1.67
CA VAL A 130 -1.17 -14.02 -1.89
C VAL A 130 0.13 -14.07 -1.12
N GLY A 131 0.58 -15.28 -0.83
CA GLY A 131 1.88 -15.50 -0.22
C GLY A 131 2.97 -15.59 -1.27
N VAL A 132 4.16 -15.11 -0.95
CA VAL A 132 5.34 -15.17 -1.81
C VAL A 132 6.53 -15.74 -1.05
N ALA A 133 7.52 -16.24 -1.80
CA ALA A 133 8.71 -16.85 -1.21
C ALA A 133 9.73 -15.82 -0.71
N GLY A 134 9.66 -14.59 -1.18
CA GLY A 134 10.55 -13.51 -0.77
C GLY A 134 10.08 -12.17 -1.26
N LEU A 135 10.46 -11.11 -0.56
CA LEU A 135 10.21 -9.73 -0.93
C LEU A 135 11.50 -8.91 -0.74
N PRO A 136 11.65 -7.78 -1.42
CA PRO A 136 12.81 -6.92 -1.24
C PRO A 136 13.04 -6.57 0.24
N GLY A 137 14.28 -6.67 0.68
CA GLY A 137 14.66 -6.38 2.06
C GLY A 137 13.99 -7.27 3.11
N ASN A 138 13.52 -8.45 2.71
CA ASN A 138 12.71 -9.34 3.57
C ASN A 138 11.44 -8.67 4.10
N GLY A 139 10.89 -7.73 3.34
CA GLY A 139 9.68 -7.02 3.74
C GLY A 139 8.52 -7.96 4.05
N LEU A 140 7.73 -7.61 5.05
CA LEU A 140 6.57 -8.38 5.45
C LEU A 140 5.48 -8.35 4.38
N LEU A 141 5.33 -7.21 3.71
CA LEU A 141 4.26 -6.94 2.74
C LEU A 141 4.78 -6.05 1.61
N GLU A 142 4.32 -6.34 0.41
CA GLU A 142 4.42 -5.44 -0.74
C GLU A 142 3.03 -5.26 -1.34
N LEU A 143 2.75 -4.07 -1.86
CA LEU A 143 1.42 -3.74 -2.32
C LEU A 143 1.49 -3.00 -3.65
N GLU A 144 0.67 -3.43 -4.62
CA GLU A 144 0.40 -2.71 -5.86
C GLU A 144 -0.99 -2.08 -5.80
N LEU A 145 -1.19 -0.98 -6.50
CA LEU A 145 -2.44 -0.25 -6.45
C LEU A 145 -2.78 0.32 -7.83
N THR A 146 -4.05 0.20 -8.20
CA THR A 146 -4.60 0.79 -9.42
C THR A 146 -5.71 1.75 -9.03
N ALA A 147 -5.69 2.95 -9.60
CA ALA A 147 -6.64 4.02 -9.25
C ALA A 147 -7.14 4.76 -10.49
N VAL A 148 -8.34 5.33 -10.38
CA VAL A 148 -8.83 6.30 -11.36
C VAL A 148 -8.34 7.68 -10.94
N VAL A 149 -7.80 8.42 -11.90
CA VAL A 149 -7.28 9.77 -11.69
C VAL A 149 -7.81 10.72 -12.75
N THR A 150 -7.86 11.99 -12.41
CA THR A 150 -8.25 13.07 -13.35
C THR A 150 -7.06 13.88 -13.84
#